data_11fce031a551e093dfdd3d4922f59d9e
#
_entry.id   11fce031a551e093dfdd3d4922f59d9e
#
_cell.length_a   1.000
_cell.length_b   1.000
_cell.length_c   1.000
_cell.angle_alpha   90.00
_cell.angle_beta   90.00
_cell.angle_gamma   90.00
#
_symmetry.space_group_name_H-M   'P 1'
#
loop_
_entity.id
_entity.type
_entity.pdbx_description
1 polymer ?
#
loop_
_entity_poly.entity_id
_entity_poly.type
_entity_poly.pdbx_seq_one_letter_code
_entity_poly.pdbx_strand_id
1 'polypeptide(L)'
;MQELQVNLFFVGIKHSGKTTFAKRISSRLSLPSFDTDDLILLSLNGESVRDFYKREGKEAFMKKEVEAVSSFISSHHTSPFILSLGGGAADNDPLMSILHENGKIVYLKRNEEDMLGVILKHGIPAFLDKDDPARSFSILYERRNAIYEKQADLTIDLGPYGD
;
A
#
# COMPACT_ATOMS: atom_id res chain seq x y z
N MET A 1 -5.60 -19.68 22.39
CA MET A 1 -5.13 -18.57 21.52
C MET A 1 -6.27 -17.60 21.30
N GLN A 2 -6.01 -16.33 21.53
CA GLN A 2 -6.99 -15.31 21.16
C GLN A 2 -6.95 -15.14 19.64
N GLU A 3 -8.09 -15.24 18.99
CA GLU A 3 -8.21 -14.94 17.57
C GLU A 3 -8.11 -13.43 17.39
N LEU A 4 -7.40 -13.00 16.33
CA LEU A 4 -7.32 -11.61 15.99
C LEU A 4 -8.68 -11.13 15.49
N GLN A 5 -9.25 -10.13 16.16
CA GLN A 5 -10.59 -9.61 15.85
C GLN A 5 -10.57 -8.27 15.14
N VAL A 6 -9.41 -7.86 14.61
CA VAL A 6 -9.27 -6.58 13.91
C VAL A 6 -8.76 -6.78 12.49
N ASN A 7 -9.18 -5.91 11.60
CA ASN A 7 -8.63 -5.84 10.25
C ASN A 7 -7.23 -5.23 10.32
N LEU A 8 -6.33 -5.72 9.48
CA LEU A 8 -4.97 -5.18 9.36
C LEU A 8 -4.81 -4.55 7.97
N PHE A 9 -4.39 -3.30 7.97
CA PHE A 9 -4.09 -2.56 6.74
C PHE A 9 -2.59 -2.34 6.64
N PHE A 10 -1.96 -2.97 5.65
CA PHE A 10 -0.52 -2.83 5.44
C PHE A 10 -0.26 -1.70 4.47
N VAL A 11 0.50 -0.70 4.94
CA VAL A 11 0.92 0.45 4.14
C VAL A 11 2.43 0.45 4.01
N GLY A 12 2.92 1.10 2.98
CA GLY A 12 4.35 1.20 2.70
C GLY A 12 4.58 1.63 1.27
N ILE A 13 5.78 2.12 0.99
CA ILE A 13 6.16 2.58 -0.34
C ILE A 13 6.23 1.37 -1.29
N LYS A 14 5.95 1.60 -2.56
CA LYS A 14 6.03 0.56 -3.59
C LYS A 14 7.40 -0.14 -3.55
N HIS A 15 7.40 -1.45 -3.73
CA HIS A 15 8.57 -2.33 -3.65
C HIS A 15 9.12 -2.57 -2.23
N SER A 16 8.41 -2.15 -1.17
CA SER A 16 8.83 -2.44 0.20
C SER A 16 8.66 -3.90 0.62
N GLY A 17 7.91 -4.69 -0.15
CA GLY A 17 7.64 -6.10 0.18
C GLY A 17 6.30 -6.33 0.87
N LYS A 18 5.37 -5.39 0.79
CA LYS A 18 4.04 -5.50 1.42
C LYS A 18 3.30 -6.77 1.06
N THR A 19 3.23 -7.09 -0.22
CA THR A 19 2.49 -8.26 -0.71
C THR A 19 3.06 -9.56 -0.15
N THR A 20 4.39 -9.70 -0.18
CA THR A 20 5.09 -10.88 0.36
C THR A 20 4.87 -11.02 1.86
N PHE A 21 5.00 -9.91 2.59
CA PHE A 21 4.80 -9.90 4.04
C PHE A 21 3.35 -10.22 4.39
N ALA A 22 2.40 -9.62 3.66
CA ALA A 22 0.97 -9.87 3.86
C ALA A 22 0.61 -11.35 3.71
N LYS A 23 1.17 -12.02 2.71
CA LYS A 23 0.97 -13.46 2.49
C LYS A 23 1.51 -14.29 3.65
N ARG A 24 2.68 -13.95 4.18
CA ARG A 24 3.26 -14.65 5.33
C ARG A 24 2.41 -14.49 6.57
N ILE A 25 1.96 -13.29 6.86
CA ILE A 25 1.11 -13.02 8.02
C ILE A 25 -0.26 -13.67 7.85
N SER A 26 -0.83 -13.61 6.66
CA SER A 26 -2.08 -14.29 6.31
C SER A 26 -2.02 -15.78 6.68
N SER A 27 -0.94 -16.46 6.29
CA SER A 27 -0.75 -17.87 6.62
C SER A 27 -0.64 -18.11 8.11
N ARG A 28 0.10 -17.26 8.82
CA ARG A 28 0.35 -17.44 10.26
C ARG A 28 -0.89 -17.16 11.13
N LEU A 29 -1.68 -16.17 10.72
CA LEU A 29 -2.87 -15.76 11.46
C LEU A 29 -4.16 -16.43 10.95
N SER A 30 -4.05 -17.20 9.88
CA SER A 30 -5.22 -17.81 9.21
C SER A 30 -6.27 -16.77 8.82
N LEU A 31 -5.82 -15.63 8.33
CA LEU A 31 -6.67 -14.55 7.83
C LEU A 31 -6.56 -14.43 6.32
N PRO A 32 -7.66 -14.17 5.60
CA PRO A 32 -7.58 -13.89 4.17
C PRO A 32 -6.85 -12.57 3.92
N SER A 33 -6.10 -12.51 2.83
CA SER A 33 -5.35 -11.32 2.44
C SER A 33 -5.75 -10.87 1.04
N PHE A 34 -5.86 -9.55 0.88
CA PHE A 34 -6.29 -8.89 -0.35
C PHE A 34 -5.37 -7.72 -0.66
N ASP A 35 -5.43 -7.23 -1.90
CA ASP A 35 -4.62 -6.12 -2.36
C ASP A 35 -5.52 -5.08 -3.04
N THR A 36 -5.32 -3.79 -2.75
CA THR A 36 -6.17 -2.74 -3.31
C THR A 36 -6.08 -2.63 -4.83
N ASP A 37 -4.92 -2.93 -5.43
CA ASP A 37 -4.77 -2.88 -6.87
C ASP A 37 -5.69 -3.91 -7.54
N ASP A 38 -5.83 -5.10 -6.95
CA ASP A 38 -6.76 -6.12 -7.44
C ASP A 38 -8.21 -5.66 -7.31
N LEU A 39 -8.55 -5.00 -6.21
CA LEU A 39 -9.90 -4.47 -5.99
C LEU A 39 -10.26 -3.39 -7.03
N ILE A 40 -9.32 -2.51 -7.30
CA ILE A 40 -9.50 -1.45 -8.30
C ILE A 40 -9.66 -2.08 -9.69
N LEU A 41 -8.80 -3.03 -10.02
CA LEU A 41 -8.84 -3.72 -11.32
C LEU A 41 -10.20 -4.34 -11.60
N LEU A 42 -10.82 -4.96 -10.61
CA LEU A 42 -12.16 -5.53 -10.74
C LEU A 42 -13.22 -4.49 -11.11
N SER A 43 -13.02 -3.23 -10.76
CA SER A 43 -13.96 -2.15 -11.05
C SER A 43 -13.75 -1.48 -12.42
N LEU A 44 -12.70 -1.85 -13.16
CA LEU A 44 -12.29 -1.14 -14.37
C LEU A 44 -12.75 -1.79 -15.69
N ASN A 45 -13.59 -2.82 -15.63
CA ASN A 45 -14.16 -3.45 -16.83
C ASN A 45 -13.13 -3.87 -17.89
N GLY A 46 -11.99 -4.42 -17.45
CA GLY A 46 -10.93 -4.91 -18.33
C GLY A 46 -9.82 -3.90 -18.64
N GLU A 47 -9.99 -2.65 -18.26
CA GLU A 47 -8.91 -1.64 -18.38
C GLU A 47 -7.86 -1.88 -17.30
N SER A 48 -6.57 -1.67 -17.64
CA SER A 48 -5.51 -1.75 -16.63
C SER A 48 -5.53 -0.53 -15.70
N VAL A 49 -5.04 -0.69 -14.48
CA VAL A 49 -4.90 0.40 -13.51
C VAL A 49 -4.03 1.52 -14.10
N ARG A 50 -2.95 1.14 -14.78
CA ARG A 50 -2.03 2.08 -15.41
C ARG A 50 -2.73 2.94 -16.47
N ASP A 51 -3.52 2.30 -17.34
CA ASP A 51 -4.25 3.01 -18.41
C ASP A 51 -5.32 3.92 -17.83
N PHE A 52 -6.03 3.46 -16.80
CA PHE A 52 -6.98 4.29 -16.09
C PHE A 52 -6.32 5.53 -15.50
N TYR A 53 -5.19 5.36 -14.84
CA TYR A 53 -4.43 6.48 -14.23
C TYR A 53 -4.00 7.49 -15.29
N LYS A 54 -3.48 7.02 -16.43
CA LYS A 54 -3.08 7.90 -17.54
C LYS A 54 -4.24 8.68 -18.12
N ARG A 55 -5.39 8.02 -18.25
CA ARG A 55 -6.58 8.61 -18.86
C ARG A 55 -7.30 9.58 -17.93
N GLU A 56 -7.49 9.19 -16.68
CA GLU A 56 -8.33 9.94 -15.73
C GLU A 56 -7.54 10.80 -14.73
N GLY A 57 -6.27 10.49 -14.48
CA GLY A 57 -5.40 11.26 -13.61
C GLY A 57 -5.40 10.82 -12.15
N LYS A 58 -4.58 11.49 -11.36
CA LYS A 58 -4.32 11.15 -9.96
C LYS A 58 -5.56 11.26 -9.07
N GLU A 59 -6.31 12.36 -9.21
CA GLU A 59 -7.47 12.59 -8.35
C GLU A 59 -8.56 11.54 -8.57
N ALA A 60 -8.84 11.19 -9.83
CA ALA A 60 -9.79 10.15 -10.16
C ALA A 60 -9.34 8.78 -9.64
N PHE A 61 -8.04 8.49 -9.73
CA PHE A 61 -7.48 7.26 -9.18
C PHE A 61 -7.65 7.20 -7.66
N MET A 62 -7.35 8.27 -6.94
CA MET A 62 -7.50 8.34 -5.49
C MET A 62 -8.96 8.14 -5.07
N LYS A 63 -9.89 8.72 -5.81
CA LYS A 63 -11.31 8.51 -5.58
C LYS A 63 -11.70 7.05 -5.79
N LYS A 64 -11.14 6.41 -6.82
CA LYS A 64 -11.36 5.00 -7.12
C LYS A 64 -10.84 4.10 -6.00
N GLU A 65 -9.69 4.44 -5.44
CA GLU A 65 -9.15 3.72 -4.27
C GLU A 65 -10.13 3.78 -3.08
N VAL A 66 -10.65 4.96 -2.78
CA VAL A 66 -11.60 5.15 -1.67
C VAL A 66 -12.85 4.31 -1.91
N GLU A 67 -13.42 4.37 -3.12
CA GLU A 67 -14.62 3.61 -3.48
C GLU A 67 -14.39 2.11 -3.35
N ALA A 68 -13.28 1.61 -3.88
CA ALA A 68 -12.95 0.19 -3.86
C ALA A 68 -12.76 -0.33 -2.44
N VAL A 69 -12.03 0.41 -1.62
CA VAL A 69 -11.76 0.01 -0.23
C VAL A 69 -13.03 0.09 0.61
N SER A 70 -13.84 1.15 0.47
CA SER A 70 -15.10 1.29 1.20
C SER A 70 -16.06 0.15 0.88
N SER A 71 -16.22 -0.18 -0.39
CA SER A 71 -17.07 -1.30 -0.83
C SER A 71 -16.57 -2.63 -0.29
N PHE A 72 -15.26 -2.84 -0.32
CA PHE A 72 -14.65 -4.05 0.21
C PHE A 72 -14.92 -4.22 1.70
N ILE A 73 -14.68 -3.18 2.49
CA ILE A 73 -14.90 -3.20 3.94
C ILE A 73 -16.37 -3.50 4.25
N SER A 74 -17.29 -2.86 3.54
CA SER A 74 -18.72 -3.09 3.72
C SER A 74 -19.14 -4.53 3.43
N SER A 75 -18.49 -5.15 2.45
CA SER A 75 -18.78 -6.55 2.05
C SER A 75 -18.11 -7.58 2.96
N HIS A 76 -17.10 -7.20 3.73
CA HIS A 76 -16.26 -8.10 4.52
C HIS A 76 -16.30 -7.79 6.02
N HIS A 77 -17.42 -7.30 6.51
CA HIS A 77 -17.58 -6.86 7.89
C HIS A 77 -17.77 -8.01 8.90
N THR A 78 -17.95 -9.25 8.45
CA THR A 78 -18.26 -10.40 9.33
C THR A 78 -17.03 -11.10 9.87
N SER A 79 -15.87 -10.94 9.25
CA SER A 79 -14.63 -11.61 9.65
C SER A 79 -13.42 -10.71 9.37
N PRO A 80 -12.39 -10.75 10.21
CA PRO A 80 -11.19 -9.94 9.99
C PRO A 80 -10.43 -10.38 8.73
N PHE A 81 -9.71 -9.43 8.16
CA PHE A 81 -8.92 -9.64 6.95
C PHE A 81 -7.65 -8.80 6.98
N ILE A 82 -6.75 -9.09 6.05
CA ILE A 82 -5.56 -8.29 5.77
C ILE A 82 -5.77 -7.62 4.41
N LEU A 83 -5.55 -6.33 4.34
CA LEU A 83 -5.59 -5.58 3.08
C LEU A 83 -4.28 -4.83 2.90
N SER A 84 -3.59 -5.10 1.80
CA SER A 84 -2.38 -4.36 1.41
C SER A 84 -2.78 -3.18 0.54
N LEU A 85 -2.35 -1.98 0.93
CA LEU A 85 -2.66 -0.74 0.23
C LEU A 85 -1.61 -0.48 -0.87
N GLY A 86 -2.03 0.23 -1.91
CA GLY A 86 -1.12 0.70 -2.94
C GLY A 86 -0.07 1.66 -2.38
N GLY A 87 1.07 1.80 -3.04
CA GLY A 87 2.21 2.58 -2.55
C GLY A 87 1.96 4.07 -2.34
N GLY A 88 0.92 4.62 -2.95
CA GLY A 88 0.53 6.02 -2.82
C GLY A 88 -0.56 6.32 -1.80
N ALA A 89 -0.94 5.36 -0.96
CA ALA A 89 -2.00 5.55 0.04
C ALA A 89 -1.74 6.75 0.97
N ALA A 90 -0.48 7.06 1.25
CA ALA A 90 -0.09 8.19 2.09
C ALA A 90 -0.65 9.53 1.58
N ASP A 91 -0.81 9.68 0.29
CA ASP A 91 -1.28 10.92 -0.33
C ASP A 91 -2.82 11.03 -0.33
N ASN A 92 -3.52 9.99 0.11
CA ASN A 92 -4.98 9.90 0.03
C ASN A 92 -5.59 10.00 1.44
N ASP A 93 -5.79 11.23 1.92
CA ASP A 93 -6.31 11.49 3.26
C ASP A 93 -7.66 10.82 3.55
N PRO A 94 -8.67 10.90 2.65
CA PRO A 94 -9.93 10.19 2.88
C PRO A 94 -9.76 8.69 3.04
N LEU A 95 -8.84 8.09 2.26
CA LEU A 95 -8.54 6.66 2.38
C LEU A 95 -7.94 6.34 3.75
N MET A 96 -6.94 7.11 4.18
CA MET A 96 -6.29 6.88 5.48
C MET A 96 -7.30 7.00 6.64
N SER A 97 -8.25 7.93 6.56
CA SER A 97 -9.31 8.07 7.56
C SER A 97 -10.18 6.82 7.64
N ILE A 98 -10.56 6.25 6.50
CA ILE A 98 -11.34 5.02 6.44
C ILE A 98 -10.57 3.86 7.09
N LEU A 99 -9.26 3.76 6.84
CA LEU A 99 -8.45 2.72 7.45
C LEU A 99 -8.42 2.84 8.97
N HIS A 100 -8.24 4.06 9.50
CA HIS A 100 -8.24 4.30 10.94
C HIS A 100 -9.56 3.87 11.60
N GLU A 101 -10.68 4.13 10.94
CA GLU A 101 -12.01 3.81 11.47
C GLU A 101 -12.31 2.31 11.46
N ASN A 102 -11.62 1.54 10.61
CA ASN A 102 -12.01 0.15 10.32
C ASN A 102 -10.98 -0.91 10.69
N GLY A 103 -9.86 -0.54 11.28
CA GLY A 103 -8.86 -1.51 11.70
C GLY A 103 -7.57 -0.86 12.18
N LYS A 104 -6.48 -1.61 12.11
CA LYS A 104 -5.15 -1.15 12.51
C LYS A 104 -4.26 -0.99 11.30
N ILE A 105 -3.54 0.12 11.25
CA ILE A 105 -2.60 0.43 10.18
C ILE A 105 -1.22 -0.02 10.59
N VAL A 106 -0.61 -0.89 9.79
CA VAL A 106 0.75 -1.40 9.99
C VAL A 106 1.63 -0.88 8.86
N TYR A 107 2.61 -0.06 9.22
CA TYR A 107 3.58 0.46 8.25
C TYR A 107 4.75 -0.50 8.13
N LEU A 108 4.98 -0.98 6.91
CA LEU A 108 6.13 -1.82 6.57
C LEU A 108 7.22 -0.93 5.99
N LYS A 109 8.21 -0.63 6.83
CA LYS A 109 9.29 0.29 6.50
C LYS A 109 10.53 -0.45 6.01
N ARG A 110 11.17 0.07 4.96
CA ARG A 110 12.48 -0.36 4.51
C ARG A 110 13.39 0.84 4.36
N ASN A 111 14.68 0.57 4.38
CA ASN A 111 15.70 1.58 4.17
C ASN A 111 15.60 2.17 2.77
N GLU A 112 15.76 3.48 2.67
CA GLU A 112 15.65 4.22 1.40
C GLU A 112 16.63 3.73 0.34
N GLU A 113 17.91 3.53 0.72
CA GLU A 113 18.94 3.10 -0.22
C GLU A 113 18.67 1.71 -0.77
N ASP A 114 18.24 0.79 0.09
CA ASP A 114 17.90 -0.58 -0.32
C ASP A 114 16.73 -0.57 -1.31
N MET A 115 15.71 0.24 -1.05
CA MET A 115 14.55 0.36 -1.91
C MET A 115 14.93 0.96 -3.27
N LEU A 116 15.74 2.02 -3.26
CA LEU A 116 16.19 2.64 -4.51
C LEU A 116 16.95 1.65 -5.38
N GLY A 117 17.82 0.85 -4.77
CA GLY A 117 18.56 -0.19 -5.48
C GLY A 117 17.65 -1.19 -6.18
N VAL A 118 16.61 -1.65 -5.52
CA VAL A 118 15.62 -2.58 -6.11
C VAL A 118 14.81 -1.91 -7.22
N ILE A 119 14.36 -0.68 -6.99
CA ILE A 119 13.56 0.07 -7.96
C ILE A 119 14.36 0.26 -9.26
N LEU A 120 15.62 0.67 -9.16
CA LEU A 120 16.45 0.95 -10.33
C LEU A 120 16.83 -0.31 -11.12
N LYS A 121 16.81 -1.49 -10.51
CA LYS A 121 17.02 -2.76 -11.23
C LYS A 121 15.97 -3.05 -12.30
N HIS A 122 14.79 -2.48 -12.13
CA HIS A 122 13.66 -2.67 -13.04
C HIS A 122 13.48 -1.50 -14.01
N GLY A 123 14.46 -0.59 -14.08
CA GLY A 123 14.39 0.65 -14.87
C GLY A 123 13.81 1.78 -14.04
N ILE A 124 13.98 3.02 -14.55
CA ILE A 124 13.49 4.22 -13.84
C ILE A 124 11.97 4.31 -13.98
N PRO A 125 11.19 4.20 -12.88
CA PRO A 125 9.73 4.29 -12.98
C PRO A 125 9.28 5.70 -13.37
N ALA A 126 8.08 5.78 -13.95
CA ALA A 126 7.50 7.04 -14.42
C ALA A 126 7.31 8.09 -13.31
N PHE A 127 7.20 7.67 -12.04
CA PHE A 127 7.02 8.59 -10.93
C PHE A 127 8.31 9.21 -10.42
N LEU A 128 9.47 8.79 -10.95
CA LEU A 128 10.77 9.37 -10.60
C LEU A 128 11.32 10.21 -11.74
N ASP A 129 12.11 11.24 -11.38
CA ASP A 129 12.83 12.06 -12.33
C ASP A 129 13.93 11.22 -13.00
N LYS A 130 13.93 11.17 -14.33
CA LYS A 130 14.90 10.40 -15.10
C LYS A 130 16.32 10.97 -14.99
N ASP A 131 16.42 12.28 -14.75
CA ASP A 131 17.73 12.97 -14.67
C ASP A 131 18.36 12.81 -13.30
N ASP A 132 17.55 12.70 -12.25
CA ASP A 132 18.04 12.48 -10.89
C ASP A 132 17.06 11.61 -10.10
N PRO A 133 17.00 10.29 -10.39
CA PRO A 133 16.05 9.40 -9.72
C PRO A 133 16.29 9.25 -8.22
N ALA A 134 17.56 9.30 -7.77
CA ALA A 134 17.89 9.17 -6.35
C ALA A 134 17.33 10.34 -5.54
N ARG A 135 17.47 11.56 -6.03
CA ARG A 135 16.95 12.75 -5.35
C ARG A 135 15.42 12.76 -5.35
N SER A 136 14.79 12.45 -6.48
CA SER A 136 13.34 12.45 -6.55
C SER A 136 12.75 11.35 -5.68
N PHE A 137 13.41 10.19 -5.58
CA PHE A 137 12.99 9.13 -4.68
C PHE A 137 13.17 9.54 -3.21
N SER A 138 14.27 10.20 -2.87
CA SER A 138 14.50 10.70 -1.50
C SER A 138 13.39 11.63 -1.03
N ILE A 139 12.98 12.56 -1.89
CA ILE A 139 11.89 13.51 -1.59
C ILE A 139 10.58 12.76 -1.36
N LEU A 140 10.27 11.82 -2.23
CA LEU A 140 9.07 10.98 -2.12
C LEU A 140 9.11 10.11 -0.86
N TYR A 141 10.25 9.48 -0.61
CA TYR A 141 10.45 8.60 0.54
C TYR A 141 10.27 9.36 1.86
N GLU A 142 10.95 10.51 2.02
CA GLU A 142 10.86 11.32 3.23
C GLU A 142 9.42 11.76 3.51
N ARG A 143 8.71 12.22 2.50
CA ARG A 143 7.32 12.65 2.63
C ARG A 143 6.41 11.50 3.06
N ARG A 144 6.45 10.39 2.33
CA ARG A 144 5.59 9.23 2.60
C ARG A 144 5.96 8.55 3.91
N ASN A 145 7.26 8.42 4.20
CA ASN A 145 7.72 7.83 5.45
C ASN A 145 7.19 8.62 6.66
N ALA A 146 7.28 9.94 6.63
CA ALA A 146 6.78 10.79 7.71
C ALA A 146 5.27 10.60 7.92
N ILE A 147 4.50 10.53 6.84
CA ILE A 147 3.05 10.33 6.90
C ILE A 147 2.73 8.96 7.48
N TYR A 148 3.35 7.90 6.98
CA TYR A 148 3.08 6.54 7.46
C TYR A 148 3.49 6.35 8.92
N GLU A 149 4.64 6.86 9.33
CA GLU A 149 5.08 6.76 10.74
C GLU A 149 4.09 7.44 11.69
N LYS A 150 3.56 8.59 11.27
CA LYS A 150 2.56 9.34 12.06
C LYS A 150 1.21 8.63 12.11
N GLN A 151 0.78 8.06 10.98
CA GLN A 151 -0.56 7.49 10.83
C GLN A 151 -0.65 6.03 11.29
N ALA A 152 0.45 5.31 11.33
CA ALA A 152 0.45 3.89 11.67
C ALA A 152 0.23 3.63 13.14
N ASP A 153 -0.50 2.56 13.44
CA ASP A 153 -0.61 2.01 14.80
C ASP A 153 0.65 1.23 15.19
N LEU A 154 1.32 0.64 14.19
CA LEU A 154 2.56 -0.12 14.36
C LEU A 154 3.45 0.10 13.14
N THR A 155 4.74 0.36 13.37
CA THR A 155 5.75 0.41 12.33
C THR A 155 6.68 -0.79 12.49
N ILE A 156 6.83 -1.57 11.42
CA ILE A 156 7.73 -2.71 11.37
C ILE A 156 8.85 -2.39 10.39
N ASP A 157 10.09 -2.35 10.90
CA ASP A 157 11.26 -2.21 10.05
C ASP A 157 11.63 -3.59 9.51
N LEU A 158 11.51 -3.77 8.18
CA LEU A 158 11.78 -5.06 7.54
C LEU A 158 13.28 -5.34 7.36
N GLY A 159 14.13 -4.33 7.61
CA GLY A 159 15.56 -4.46 7.37
C GLY A 159 15.92 -4.57 5.89
N PRO A 160 17.10 -5.10 5.55
CA PRO A 160 17.47 -5.32 4.16
C PRO A 160 16.60 -6.41 3.53
N TYR A 161 16.54 -6.42 2.18
CA TYR A 161 15.81 -7.47 1.48
C TYR A 161 16.47 -8.83 1.78
N GLY A 162 15.63 -9.82 2.04
CA GLY A 162 16.09 -11.18 2.27
C GLY A 162 16.57 -11.87 0.98
N ASP A 163 17.38 -12.86 1.13
CA ASP A 163 17.86 -13.70 0.03
C ASP A 163 16.75 -14.63 -0.49
#